data_d59185535f8858f8f12a705b03102632
#
_entry.id   d59185535f8858f8f12a705b03102632
#
_cell.length_a   1.000
_cell.length_b   1.000
_cell.length_c   1.000
_cell.angle_alpha   90.00
_cell.angle_beta   90.00
_cell.angle_gamma   90.00
#
_symmetry.space_group_name_H-M   'P 1'
#
loop_
_entity.id
_entity.type
_entity.pdbx_description
1 polymer ?
#
loop_
_entity_poly.entity_id
_entity_poly.type
_entity_poly.pdbx_seq_one_letter_code
_entity_poly.pdbx_strand_id
1 'polypeptide(L)'
;MSKKDRAAKSPAPQGAVWVNLLYVVVSVAVVMLLWSIVSSPGMKSAKVFASPAAVLKAFTAKVQTGKIWEHLGYSVGRVLTGFSLAFVAALSVSFLMGWYEPFRRFFQPWISFLKCIPPLAFIPLVIVGAGVGESAKVIVIFIAAFLVVVVTLSGGAVQ
;
A
#
# COMPACT_ATOMS: atom_id res chain seq x y z
N MET A 1 20.90 -29.30 28.88
CA MET A 1 19.57 -29.20 28.21
C MET A 1 18.60 -28.65 29.23
N SER A 2 18.36 -27.34 29.19
CA SER A 2 17.66 -26.59 30.23
C SER A 2 16.14 -26.66 30.02
N LYS A 3 15.43 -27.03 31.08
CA LYS A 3 13.98 -27.28 31.19
C LYS A 3 13.16 -25.98 31.31
N LYS A 4 13.67 -24.83 30.81
CA LYS A 4 13.15 -23.48 31.10
C LYS A 4 12.34 -22.83 29.99
N ASP A 5 12.16 -23.45 28.81
CA ASP A 5 11.55 -22.80 27.65
C ASP A 5 10.12 -23.29 27.29
N ARG A 6 9.45 -23.91 28.22
CA ARG A 6 7.99 -24.12 28.08
C ARG A 6 7.21 -23.28 29.09
N ALA A 7 7.39 -21.96 29.01
CA ALA A 7 6.39 -21.06 29.54
C ALA A 7 5.15 -21.20 28.65
N ALA A 8 4.23 -22.07 29.05
CA ALA A 8 2.92 -22.23 28.45
C ALA A 8 2.29 -20.83 28.39
N LYS A 9 2.05 -20.33 27.20
CA LYS A 9 1.27 -19.13 26.92
C LYS A 9 -0.10 -19.40 27.49
N SER A 10 -0.36 -18.96 28.73
CA SER A 10 -1.66 -19.10 29.37
C SER A 10 -2.70 -18.47 28.45
N PRO A 11 -3.85 -19.13 28.18
CA PRO A 11 -4.91 -18.52 27.40
C PRO A 11 -5.31 -17.20 28.07
N ALA A 12 -5.31 -16.12 27.30
CA ALA A 12 -5.74 -14.81 27.80
C ALA A 12 -7.11 -14.96 28.47
N PRO A 13 -7.31 -14.44 29.69
CA PRO A 13 -8.57 -14.58 30.39
C PRO A 13 -9.71 -14.05 29.50
N GLN A 14 -10.78 -14.79 29.37
CA GLN A 14 -11.93 -14.45 28.49
C GLN A 14 -12.41 -13.01 28.69
N GLY A 15 -12.30 -12.47 29.91
CA GLY A 15 -12.57 -11.06 30.21
C GLY A 15 -11.69 -10.06 29.45
N ALA A 16 -10.43 -10.39 29.14
CA ALA A 16 -9.53 -9.49 28.41
C ALA A 16 -9.95 -9.31 26.93
N VAL A 17 -10.57 -10.31 26.34
CA VAL A 17 -11.09 -10.23 24.96
C VAL A 17 -12.25 -9.22 24.88
N TRP A 18 -13.17 -9.27 25.82
CA TRP A 18 -14.31 -8.35 25.88
C TRP A 18 -13.89 -6.92 26.17
N VAL A 19 -12.93 -6.74 27.06
CA VAL A 19 -12.35 -5.41 27.37
C VAL A 19 -11.64 -4.85 26.13
N ASN A 20 -10.83 -5.64 25.42
CA ASN A 20 -10.18 -5.20 24.19
C ASN A 20 -11.20 -4.86 23.09
N LEU A 21 -12.25 -5.67 22.95
CA LEU A 21 -13.34 -5.39 22.01
C LEU A 21 -14.03 -4.07 22.33
N LEU A 22 -14.30 -3.82 23.61
CA LEU A 22 -14.88 -2.54 24.06
C LEU A 22 -14.00 -1.35 23.69
N TYR A 23 -12.69 -1.42 23.93
CA TYR A 23 -11.76 -0.36 23.51
C TYR A 23 -11.78 -0.13 22.00
N VAL A 24 -11.80 -1.18 21.19
CA VAL A 24 -11.90 -1.07 19.73
C VAL A 24 -13.22 -0.40 19.33
N VAL A 25 -14.34 -0.82 19.88
CA VAL A 25 -15.66 -0.24 19.57
C VAL A 25 -15.71 1.23 19.98
N VAL A 26 -15.24 1.57 21.18
CA VAL A 26 -15.19 2.96 21.65
C VAL A 26 -14.28 3.82 20.77
N SER A 27 -13.10 3.34 20.40
CA SER A 27 -12.17 4.08 19.53
C SER A 27 -12.78 4.35 18.15
N VAL A 28 -13.42 3.34 17.54
CA VAL A 28 -14.11 3.51 16.26
C VAL A 28 -15.28 4.49 16.39
N ALA A 29 -16.07 4.39 17.47
CA ALA A 29 -17.19 5.31 17.72
C ALA A 29 -16.70 6.77 17.86
N VAL A 30 -15.60 7.00 18.59
CA VAL A 30 -15.02 8.34 18.74
C VAL A 30 -14.56 8.89 17.37
N VAL A 31 -13.87 8.09 16.57
CA VAL A 31 -13.44 8.51 15.21
C VAL A 31 -14.64 8.84 14.32
N MET A 32 -15.69 8.01 14.34
CA MET A 32 -16.91 8.24 13.57
C MET A 32 -17.67 9.49 14.02
N LEU A 33 -17.70 9.76 15.33
CA LEU A 33 -18.28 10.98 15.88
C LEU A 33 -17.50 12.22 15.44
N LEU A 34 -16.17 12.20 15.57
CA LEU A 34 -15.32 13.30 15.12
C LEU A 34 -15.49 13.57 13.63
N TRP A 35 -15.51 12.51 12.81
CA TRP A 35 -15.76 12.65 11.38
C TRP A 35 -17.14 13.26 11.09
N SER A 36 -18.17 12.80 11.78
CA SER A 36 -19.53 13.33 11.63
C SER A 36 -19.64 14.82 12.02
N ILE A 37 -18.94 15.23 13.08
CA ILE A 37 -18.88 16.63 13.52
C ILE A 37 -18.18 17.49 12.47
N VAL A 38 -16.98 17.08 12.01
CA VAL A 38 -16.18 17.81 11.02
C VAL A 38 -16.92 17.94 9.67
N SER A 39 -17.74 16.95 9.30
CA SER A 39 -18.50 16.96 8.05
C SER A 39 -19.93 17.48 8.18
N SER A 40 -20.30 18.07 9.34
CA SER A 40 -21.65 18.57 9.57
C SER A 40 -21.98 19.82 8.72
N PRO A 41 -23.26 19.99 8.29
CA PRO A 41 -23.71 21.05 7.39
C PRO A 41 -23.57 22.43 8.01
N GLY A 42 -22.75 23.05 8.34
CA GLY A 42 -22.50 24.37 8.95
C GLY A 42 -21.02 24.68 9.12
N MET A 43 -20.19 23.68 8.97
CA MET A 43 -18.74 23.85 9.01
C MET A 43 -18.17 24.12 7.62
N LYS A 44 -17.18 25.01 7.52
CA LYS A 44 -16.46 25.28 6.26
C LYS A 44 -15.82 24.00 5.68
N SER A 45 -15.46 23.08 6.54
CA SER A 45 -14.91 21.75 6.20
C SER A 45 -15.90 20.82 5.51
N ALA A 46 -17.21 21.00 5.69
CA ALA A 46 -18.23 20.16 5.06
C ALA A 46 -18.22 20.21 3.51
N LYS A 47 -17.63 21.27 2.92
CA LYS A 47 -17.43 21.38 1.48
C LYS A 47 -16.30 20.48 0.96
N VAL A 48 -15.39 20.10 1.83
CA VAL A 48 -14.19 19.29 1.49
C VAL A 48 -14.33 17.85 1.98
N PHE A 49 -14.98 17.66 3.14
CA PHE A 49 -15.15 16.35 3.76
C PHE A 49 -16.58 15.86 3.64
N ALA A 50 -16.79 14.81 2.84
CA ALA A 50 -18.08 14.16 2.75
C ALA A 50 -18.47 13.51 4.09
N SER A 51 -19.75 13.58 4.46
CA SER A 51 -20.26 12.93 5.66
C SER A 51 -20.25 11.39 5.51
N PRO A 52 -20.17 10.62 6.62
CA PRO A 52 -20.26 9.15 6.56
C PRO A 52 -21.51 8.66 5.81
N ALA A 53 -22.64 9.30 6.02
CA ALA A 53 -23.90 9.00 5.33
C ALA A 53 -23.81 9.25 3.82
N ALA A 54 -23.18 10.35 3.39
CA ALA A 54 -22.98 10.67 1.98
C ALA A 54 -22.05 9.66 1.30
N VAL A 55 -20.99 9.20 1.98
CA VAL A 55 -20.09 8.15 1.50
C VAL A 55 -20.83 6.85 1.31
N LEU A 56 -21.64 6.43 2.31
CA LEU A 56 -22.43 5.21 2.23
C LEU A 56 -23.45 5.27 1.08
N LYS A 57 -24.15 6.39 0.92
CA LYS A 57 -25.09 6.61 -0.18
C LYS A 57 -24.39 6.54 -1.55
N ALA A 58 -23.23 7.18 -1.69
CA ALA A 58 -22.47 7.13 -2.93
C ALA A 58 -21.96 5.72 -3.23
N PHE A 59 -21.53 4.97 -2.21
CA PHE A 59 -21.09 3.59 -2.34
C PHE A 59 -22.24 2.69 -2.83
N THR A 60 -23.40 2.73 -2.15
CA THR A 60 -24.56 1.92 -2.54
C THR A 60 -25.03 2.24 -3.95
N ALA A 61 -25.07 3.53 -4.34
CA ALA A 61 -25.43 3.93 -5.68
C ALA A 61 -24.45 3.40 -6.74
N LYS A 62 -23.14 3.41 -6.47
CA LYS A 62 -22.14 2.85 -7.38
C LYS A 62 -22.19 1.31 -7.47
N VAL A 63 -22.53 0.63 -6.37
CA VAL A 63 -22.76 -0.82 -6.39
C VAL A 63 -23.96 -1.16 -7.26
N GLN A 64 -25.09 -0.46 -7.05
CA GLN A 64 -26.33 -0.70 -7.81
C GLN A 64 -26.18 -0.42 -9.31
N THR A 65 -25.40 0.61 -9.68
CA THR A 65 -25.13 0.94 -11.10
C THR A 65 -24.05 0.07 -11.75
N GLY A 66 -23.44 -0.86 -11.01
CA GLY A 66 -22.36 -1.70 -11.51
C GLY A 66 -21.01 -0.98 -11.70
N LYS A 67 -20.96 0.35 -11.60
CA LYS A 67 -19.74 1.16 -11.83
C LYS A 67 -18.58 0.80 -10.92
N ILE A 68 -18.87 0.30 -9.71
CA ILE A 68 -17.81 -0.10 -8.78
C ILE A 68 -16.99 -1.27 -9.34
N TRP A 69 -17.64 -2.21 -10.01
CA TRP A 69 -16.97 -3.39 -10.60
C TRP A 69 -16.12 -3.01 -11.80
N GLU A 70 -16.61 -2.07 -12.61
CA GLU A 70 -15.85 -1.50 -13.72
C GLU A 70 -14.58 -0.81 -13.22
N HIS A 71 -14.69 0.09 -12.26
CA HIS A 71 -13.53 0.79 -11.67
C HIS A 71 -12.57 -0.16 -10.97
N LEU A 72 -13.09 -1.20 -10.32
CA LEU A 72 -12.27 -2.24 -9.69
C LEU A 72 -11.47 -3.02 -10.73
N GLY A 73 -12.12 -3.42 -11.84
CA GLY A 73 -11.47 -4.10 -12.95
C GLY A 73 -10.30 -3.30 -13.54
N TYR A 74 -10.52 -2.01 -13.83
CA TYR A 74 -9.44 -1.13 -14.30
C TYR A 74 -8.32 -0.99 -13.27
N SER A 75 -8.64 -0.88 -11.98
CA SER A 75 -7.63 -0.72 -10.93
C SER A 75 -6.80 -1.99 -10.77
N VAL A 76 -7.45 -3.15 -10.73
CA VAL A 76 -6.77 -4.46 -10.66
C VAL A 76 -5.90 -4.69 -11.88
N GLY A 77 -6.42 -4.41 -13.09
CA GLY A 77 -5.66 -4.52 -14.33
C GLY A 77 -4.37 -3.70 -14.32
N ARG A 78 -4.44 -2.43 -13.88
CA ARG A 78 -3.25 -1.56 -13.75
C ARG A 78 -2.23 -2.13 -12.77
N VAL A 79 -2.71 -2.56 -11.60
CA VAL A 79 -1.83 -3.11 -10.55
C VAL A 79 -1.15 -4.38 -11.05
N LEU A 80 -1.90 -5.30 -11.63
CA LEU A 80 -1.34 -6.55 -12.16
C LEU A 80 -0.34 -6.28 -13.27
N THR A 81 -0.65 -5.39 -14.22
CA THR A 81 0.26 -5.06 -15.32
C THR A 81 1.54 -4.42 -14.79
N GLY A 82 1.44 -3.36 -13.98
CA GLY A 82 2.60 -2.67 -13.43
C GLY A 82 3.45 -3.55 -12.54
N PHE A 83 2.82 -4.36 -11.68
CA PHE A 83 3.50 -5.29 -10.79
C PHE A 83 4.20 -6.43 -11.57
N SER A 84 3.53 -7.06 -12.52
CA SER A 84 4.12 -8.16 -13.31
C SER A 84 5.35 -7.70 -14.08
N LEU A 85 5.27 -6.54 -14.73
CA LEU A 85 6.42 -5.95 -15.42
C LEU A 85 7.57 -5.64 -14.46
N ALA A 86 7.24 -5.04 -13.30
CA ALA A 86 8.21 -4.73 -12.26
C ALA A 86 8.87 -5.99 -11.69
N PHE A 87 8.07 -7.03 -11.45
CA PHE A 87 8.55 -8.30 -10.90
C PHE A 87 9.53 -9.00 -11.84
N VAL A 88 9.19 -9.10 -13.12
CA VAL A 88 10.08 -9.70 -14.14
C VAL A 88 11.37 -8.89 -14.26
N ALA A 89 11.29 -7.57 -14.34
CA ALA A 89 12.47 -6.72 -14.43
C ALA A 89 13.35 -6.81 -13.16
N ALA A 90 12.73 -6.77 -11.98
CA ALA A 90 13.44 -6.86 -10.70
C ALA A 90 14.10 -8.24 -10.50
N LEU A 91 13.41 -9.33 -10.88
CA LEU A 91 14.00 -10.66 -10.87
C LEU A 91 15.25 -10.74 -11.75
N SER A 92 15.16 -10.24 -12.99
CA SER A 92 16.28 -10.24 -13.94
C SER A 92 17.48 -9.47 -13.39
N VAL A 93 17.25 -8.26 -12.88
CA VAL A 93 18.32 -7.42 -12.31
C VAL A 93 18.89 -8.08 -11.04
N SER A 94 18.05 -8.57 -10.14
CA SER A 94 18.52 -9.20 -8.89
C SER A 94 19.30 -10.48 -9.15
N PHE A 95 18.89 -11.27 -10.14
CA PHE A 95 19.59 -12.48 -10.55
C PHE A 95 20.98 -12.16 -11.13
N LEU A 96 21.08 -11.16 -12.02
CA LEU A 96 22.36 -10.67 -12.53
C LEU A 96 23.26 -10.13 -11.42
N MET A 97 22.72 -9.41 -10.46
CA MET A 97 23.46 -8.91 -9.30
C MET A 97 23.92 -10.03 -8.37
N GLY A 98 23.16 -11.11 -8.25
CA GLY A 98 23.54 -12.28 -7.49
C GLY A 98 24.67 -13.11 -8.12
N TRP A 99 24.72 -13.15 -9.47
CA TRP A 99 25.67 -13.97 -10.21
C TRP A 99 26.95 -13.23 -10.61
N TYR A 100 26.85 -11.93 -10.94
CA TYR A 100 27.98 -11.13 -11.43
C TYR A 100 28.36 -10.04 -10.45
N GLU A 101 29.46 -10.22 -9.75
CA GLU A 101 29.99 -9.23 -8.79
C GLU A 101 30.23 -7.82 -9.38
N PRO A 102 30.78 -7.66 -10.60
CA PRO A 102 30.92 -6.33 -11.19
C PRO A 102 29.58 -5.63 -11.43
N PHE A 103 28.55 -6.39 -11.84
CA PHE A 103 27.21 -5.87 -12.05
C PHE A 103 26.59 -5.42 -10.73
N ARG A 104 26.76 -6.21 -9.67
CA ARG A 104 26.31 -5.87 -8.31
C ARG A 104 26.97 -4.58 -7.83
N ARG A 105 28.29 -4.45 -7.94
CA ARG A 105 29.02 -3.26 -7.49
C ARG A 105 28.60 -1.99 -8.23
N PHE A 106 28.23 -2.12 -9.51
CA PHE A 106 27.75 -1.00 -10.30
C PHE A 106 26.33 -0.59 -9.92
N PHE A 107 25.39 -1.52 -9.78
CA PHE A 107 23.97 -1.22 -9.56
C PHE A 107 23.60 -0.99 -8.09
N GLN A 108 24.29 -1.59 -7.15
CA GLN A 108 23.99 -1.48 -5.72
C GLN A 108 23.90 -0.02 -5.20
N PRO A 109 24.83 0.90 -5.51
CA PRO A 109 24.72 2.27 -5.05
C PRO A 109 23.50 2.99 -5.64
N TRP A 110 23.16 2.74 -6.90
CA TRP A 110 21.98 3.33 -7.54
C TRP A 110 20.67 2.85 -6.91
N ILE A 111 20.55 1.56 -6.67
CA ILE A 111 19.39 0.99 -5.99
C ILE A 111 19.28 1.55 -4.56
N SER A 112 20.42 1.65 -3.86
CA SER A 112 20.47 2.21 -2.51
C SER A 112 20.11 3.69 -2.46
N PHE A 113 20.43 4.45 -3.47
CA PHE A 113 20.00 5.83 -3.62
C PHE A 113 18.52 5.95 -3.93
N LEU A 114 18.03 5.21 -4.93
CA LEU A 114 16.64 5.28 -5.37
C LEU A 114 15.64 4.82 -4.30
N LYS A 115 16.00 3.85 -3.45
CA LYS A 115 15.12 3.40 -2.35
C LYS A 115 14.85 4.48 -1.30
N CYS A 116 15.71 5.50 -1.20
CA CYS A 116 15.51 6.61 -0.28
C CYS A 116 14.47 7.61 -0.80
N ILE A 117 14.13 7.55 -2.09
CA ILE A 117 13.15 8.43 -2.72
C ILE A 117 11.78 7.76 -2.63
N PRO A 118 10.78 8.40 -2.00
CA PRO A 118 9.41 7.87 -2.00
C PRO A 118 8.90 7.68 -3.45
N PRO A 119 8.36 6.51 -3.82
CA PRO A 119 7.87 6.27 -5.19
C PRO A 119 6.86 7.32 -5.69
N LEU A 120 6.07 7.91 -4.78
CA LEU A 120 5.12 8.96 -5.11
C LEU A 120 5.79 10.26 -5.61
N ALA A 121 7.06 10.49 -5.27
CA ALA A 121 7.80 11.66 -5.75
C ALA A 121 8.08 11.60 -7.26
N PHE A 122 8.00 10.41 -7.87
CA PHE A 122 8.14 10.25 -9.31
C PHE A 122 6.86 10.61 -10.09
N ILE A 123 5.70 10.81 -9.44
CA ILE A 123 4.44 11.10 -10.12
C ILE A 123 4.54 12.34 -11.03
N PRO A 124 5.04 13.51 -10.59
CA PRO A 124 5.17 14.67 -11.46
C PRO A 124 6.04 14.41 -12.67
N LEU A 125 7.17 13.71 -12.48
CA LEU A 125 8.10 13.38 -13.56
C LEU A 125 7.45 12.44 -14.59
N VAL A 126 6.70 11.44 -14.10
CA VAL A 126 5.98 10.50 -14.97
C VAL A 126 4.87 11.21 -15.75
N ILE A 127 4.16 12.14 -15.12
CA ILE A 127 3.12 12.93 -15.80
C ILE A 127 3.72 13.80 -16.91
N VAL A 128 4.87 14.42 -16.67
CA VAL A 128 5.57 15.23 -17.70
C VAL A 128 6.05 14.36 -18.85
N GLY A 129 6.56 13.15 -18.58
CA GLY A 129 7.11 12.24 -19.61
C GLY A 129 6.06 11.42 -20.35
N ALA A 130 5.09 10.86 -19.65
CA ALA A 130 4.09 9.92 -20.18
C ALA A 130 2.69 10.52 -20.34
N GLY A 131 2.49 11.77 -19.91
CA GLY A 131 1.19 12.44 -19.91
C GLY A 131 0.29 12.00 -18.76
N VAL A 132 -0.91 12.58 -18.74
CA VAL A 132 -1.97 12.24 -17.77
C VAL A 132 -2.80 11.11 -18.37
N GLY A 133 -2.70 9.89 -17.83
CA GLY A 133 -3.47 8.77 -18.35
C GLY A 133 -3.23 7.46 -17.63
N GLU A 134 -3.68 6.37 -18.23
CA GLU A 134 -3.52 5.02 -17.70
C GLU A 134 -2.06 4.57 -17.68
N SER A 135 -1.30 4.93 -18.72
CA SER A 135 0.14 4.64 -18.83
C SER A 135 0.93 5.21 -17.66
N ALA A 136 0.67 6.46 -17.29
CA ALA A 136 1.34 7.09 -16.15
C ALA A 136 1.10 6.33 -14.84
N LYS A 137 -0.13 5.86 -14.61
CA LYS A 137 -0.47 5.07 -13.42
C LYS A 137 0.27 3.73 -13.38
N VAL A 138 0.35 3.04 -14.52
CA VAL A 138 1.09 1.77 -14.64
C VAL A 138 2.59 1.98 -14.39
N ILE A 139 3.18 3.06 -14.95
CA ILE A 139 4.60 3.39 -14.77
C ILE A 139 4.91 3.67 -13.28
N VAL A 140 4.06 4.41 -12.58
CA VAL A 140 4.26 4.69 -11.14
C VAL A 140 4.21 3.40 -10.33
N ILE A 141 3.24 2.51 -10.63
CA ILE A 141 3.14 1.19 -9.99
C ILE A 141 4.39 0.35 -10.29
N PHE A 142 4.86 0.36 -11.54
CA PHE A 142 6.08 -0.31 -11.94
C PHE A 142 7.30 0.18 -11.13
N ILE A 143 7.53 1.48 -11.06
CA ILE A 143 8.67 2.06 -10.31
C ILE A 143 8.59 1.65 -8.83
N ALA A 144 7.42 1.80 -8.20
CA ALA A 144 7.22 1.47 -6.81
C ALA A 144 7.48 -0.02 -6.52
N ALA A 145 6.90 -0.91 -7.32
CA ALA A 145 7.05 -2.35 -7.15
C ALA A 145 8.48 -2.81 -7.48
N PHE A 146 9.09 -2.29 -8.55
CA PHE A 146 10.45 -2.61 -8.94
C PHE A 146 11.47 -2.32 -7.83
N LEU A 147 11.41 -1.12 -7.25
CA LEU A 147 12.33 -0.73 -6.17
C LEU A 147 12.18 -1.62 -4.94
N VAL A 148 10.95 -1.93 -4.55
CA VAL A 148 10.71 -2.82 -3.39
C VAL A 148 11.23 -4.23 -3.67
N VAL A 149 10.89 -4.81 -4.82
CA VAL A 149 11.25 -6.19 -5.15
C VAL A 149 12.76 -6.34 -5.33
N VAL A 150 13.41 -5.43 -6.07
CA VAL A 150 14.87 -5.50 -6.31
C VAL A 150 15.67 -5.36 -5.02
N VAL A 151 15.25 -4.46 -4.11
CA VAL A 151 15.90 -4.29 -2.80
C VAL A 151 15.74 -5.55 -1.93
N THR A 152 14.54 -6.13 -1.92
CA THR A 152 14.25 -7.33 -1.12
C THR A 152 15.05 -8.53 -1.63
N LEU A 153 15.08 -8.74 -2.94
CA LEU A 153 15.80 -9.87 -3.54
C LEU A 153 17.31 -9.71 -3.48
N SER A 154 17.83 -8.50 -3.75
CA SER A 154 19.28 -8.26 -3.68
C SER A 154 19.83 -8.32 -2.25
N GLY A 155 19.03 -7.93 -1.24
CA GLY A 155 19.38 -8.05 0.16
C GLY A 155 19.43 -9.49 0.68
N GLY A 156 18.56 -10.37 0.15
CA GLY A 156 18.54 -11.81 0.51
C GLY A 156 19.65 -12.61 -0.16
N ALA A 157 20.21 -12.14 -1.26
CA ALA A 157 21.30 -12.82 -1.97
C ALA A 157 22.71 -12.59 -1.36
N VAL A 158 22.80 -11.78 -0.30
CA VAL A 158 24.06 -11.39 0.35
C VAL A 158 24.24 -12.06 1.74
N GLN A 159 23.27 -12.87 2.17
CA GLN A 159 23.39 -13.73 3.35
C GLN A 159 23.78 -15.15 2.94
#